data_a165a827d11a936a2c7817bc9fe5b771
#
_entry.id   a165a827d11a936a2c7817bc9fe5b771
#
_cell.length_a   1.000
_cell.length_b   1.000
_cell.length_c   1.000
_cell.angle_alpha   90.00
_cell.angle_beta   90.00
_cell.angle_gamma   90.00
#
_symmetry.space_group_name_H-M   'P 1'
#
loop_
_entity.id
_entity.type
_entity.pdbx_description
1 polymer ?
#
loop_
_entity_poly.entity_id
_entity_poly.type
_entity_poly.pdbx_seq_one_letter_code
_entity_poly.pdbx_strand_id
1 'polypeptide(L)'
;MYNKVELCGMDTAQLPVLTEAQKRELLTRAHAGDAAARQQMIEGNLRLVLSVVQRFAQRGENLDDLFQVGCIGLIKAIDNFDPAQPVRFSTYGVPMIIGEIRRFLRDNNALRVSRTLRDTAYRAMQAREALEKKLGREPTMDEIAAAAGLARREVTAALESVVEPLSLDEPVYTDGGDAMYVIDQVRDPDSEESWISGLQFRDTVAALSPREKRIMELRYLRGKTQMEVAQEIGISQAQVSRLEKGALQQFHTEG
;
A
#
# COMPACT_ATOMS: atom_id res chain seq x y z
N MET A 1 36.83 -7.32 4.21
CA MET A 1 37.02 -5.95 3.66
C MET A 1 35.74 -5.18 3.94
N TYR A 2 35.76 -4.23 4.85
CA TYR A 2 34.62 -3.36 5.05
C TYR A 2 34.62 -2.38 3.87
N ASN A 3 33.62 -2.49 2.99
CA ASN A 3 33.42 -1.51 1.95
C ASN A 3 33.23 -0.15 2.61
N LYS A 4 34.06 0.80 2.20
CA LYS A 4 33.97 2.22 2.56
C LYS A 4 32.65 2.73 2.01
N VAL A 5 31.64 2.80 2.85
CA VAL A 5 30.31 3.28 2.47
C VAL A 5 30.13 4.63 3.11
N GLU A 6 29.93 5.65 2.30
CA GLU A 6 29.51 6.96 2.75
C GLU A 6 28.00 6.88 3.00
N LEU A 7 27.58 7.01 4.24
CA LEU A 7 26.17 7.00 4.66
C LEU A 7 25.87 8.33 5.33
N CYS A 8 24.83 9.01 4.88
CA CYS A 8 24.45 10.33 5.39
C CYS A 8 25.60 11.35 5.38
N GLY A 9 26.53 11.30 4.39
CA GLY A 9 27.70 12.16 4.32
C GLY A 9 28.80 11.86 5.34
N MET A 10 28.72 10.73 6.07
CA MET A 10 29.72 10.32 7.06
C MET A 10 30.61 9.19 6.53
N ASP A 11 31.93 9.31 6.71
CA ASP A 11 32.86 8.21 6.45
C ASP A 11 32.75 7.16 7.56
N THR A 12 32.13 6.03 7.24
CA THR A 12 31.90 4.94 8.21
C THR A 12 33.19 4.29 8.73
N ALA A 13 34.32 4.50 8.06
CA ALA A 13 35.61 3.96 8.48
C ALA A 13 36.21 4.71 9.69
N GLN A 14 35.87 6.00 9.87
CA GLN A 14 36.41 6.86 10.92
C GLN A 14 35.58 6.92 12.20
N LEU A 15 34.48 6.16 12.27
CA LEU A 15 33.60 6.16 13.43
C LEU A 15 34.33 5.64 14.69
N PRO A 16 34.25 6.37 15.83
CA PRO A 16 34.89 5.96 17.07
C PRO A 16 34.31 4.67 17.63
N VAL A 17 35.10 3.95 18.38
CA VAL A 17 34.68 2.73 19.09
C VAL A 17 34.97 2.90 20.57
N LEU A 18 33.95 2.76 21.40
CA LEU A 18 34.04 2.87 22.85
C LEU A 18 34.27 1.52 23.48
N THR A 19 35.11 1.46 24.51
CA THR A 19 35.25 0.31 25.41
C THR A 19 34.04 0.19 26.33
N GLU A 20 33.80 -0.99 26.91
CA GLU A 20 32.65 -1.17 27.82
C GLU A 20 32.74 -0.31 29.08
N ALA A 21 33.97 -0.03 29.58
CA ALA A 21 34.20 0.88 30.70
C ALA A 21 33.79 2.32 30.35
N GLN A 22 34.23 2.81 29.18
CA GLN A 22 33.84 4.15 28.67
C GLN A 22 32.32 4.27 28.46
N LYS A 23 31.68 3.23 27.92
CA LYS A 23 30.21 3.23 27.72
C LYS A 23 29.47 3.37 29.05
N ARG A 24 29.89 2.63 30.10
CA ARG A 24 29.28 2.72 31.44
C ARG A 24 29.46 4.11 32.05
N GLU A 25 30.66 4.69 31.97
CA GLU A 25 30.93 6.03 32.47
C GLU A 25 30.07 7.07 31.74
N LEU A 26 30.09 7.04 30.40
CA LEU A 26 29.30 7.98 29.56
C LEU A 26 27.79 7.86 29.80
N LEU A 27 27.29 6.64 29.97
CA LEU A 27 25.86 6.41 30.29
C LEU A 27 25.51 6.99 31.66
N THR A 28 26.34 6.80 32.69
CA THR A 28 26.10 7.38 34.02
C THR A 28 26.06 8.91 33.95
N ARG A 29 27.00 9.53 33.25
CA ARG A 29 27.05 10.97 33.06
C ARG A 29 25.87 11.49 32.20
N ALA A 30 25.51 10.80 31.12
CA ALA A 30 24.38 11.15 30.28
C ALA A 30 23.05 11.15 31.07
N HIS A 31 22.85 10.16 31.94
CA HIS A 31 21.67 10.10 32.82
C HIS A 31 21.70 11.16 33.93
N ALA A 32 22.86 11.66 34.29
CA ALA A 32 23.00 12.82 35.18
C ALA A 32 22.77 14.18 34.47
N GLY A 33 22.43 14.18 33.16
CA GLY A 33 22.12 15.35 32.37
C GLY A 33 23.29 15.92 31.55
N ASP A 34 24.42 15.21 31.46
CA ASP A 34 25.57 15.63 30.63
C ASP A 34 25.30 15.36 29.14
N ALA A 35 24.90 16.43 28.43
CA ALA A 35 24.61 16.37 26.99
C ALA A 35 25.84 15.98 26.14
N ALA A 36 27.05 16.36 26.56
CA ALA A 36 28.27 16.01 25.84
C ALA A 36 28.57 14.52 25.97
N ALA A 37 28.39 13.94 27.15
CA ALA A 37 28.53 12.49 27.37
C ALA A 37 27.48 11.70 26.56
N ARG A 38 26.24 12.20 26.50
CA ARG A 38 25.18 11.59 25.68
C ARG A 38 25.56 11.60 24.19
N GLN A 39 26.06 12.72 23.67
CA GLN A 39 26.51 12.83 22.29
C GLN A 39 27.66 11.87 21.98
N GLN A 40 28.68 11.81 22.83
CA GLN A 40 29.80 10.86 22.70
C GLN A 40 29.34 9.40 22.72
N MET A 41 28.34 9.08 23.54
CA MET A 41 27.76 7.74 23.59
C MET A 41 27.04 7.38 22.29
N ILE A 42 26.32 8.33 21.67
CA ILE A 42 25.68 8.13 20.37
C ILE A 42 26.75 7.88 19.30
N GLU A 43 27.70 8.79 19.14
CA GLU A 43 28.75 8.71 18.12
C GLU A 43 29.56 7.41 18.21
N GLY A 44 29.94 7.02 19.43
CA GLY A 44 30.72 5.82 19.69
C GLY A 44 29.98 4.50 19.48
N ASN A 45 28.66 4.54 19.21
CA ASN A 45 27.85 3.35 18.91
C ASN A 45 27.23 3.35 17.51
N LEU A 46 27.54 4.33 16.64
CA LEU A 46 27.03 4.36 15.25
C LEU A 46 27.45 3.12 14.45
N ARG A 47 28.64 2.55 14.70
CA ARG A 47 29.06 1.27 14.08
C ARG A 47 28.14 0.10 14.46
N LEU A 48 27.57 0.13 15.67
CA LEU A 48 26.58 -0.87 16.08
C LEU A 48 25.30 -0.75 15.22
N VAL A 49 24.83 0.48 14.99
CA VAL A 49 23.68 0.75 14.10
C VAL A 49 23.96 0.21 12.70
N LEU A 50 25.14 0.53 12.12
CA LEU A 50 25.54 0.05 10.79
C LEU A 50 25.49 -1.48 10.68
N SER A 51 26.01 -2.18 11.70
CA SER A 51 26.01 -3.65 11.72
C SER A 51 24.60 -4.25 11.73
N VAL A 52 23.64 -3.53 12.32
CA VAL A 52 22.23 -3.94 12.34
C VAL A 52 21.56 -3.63 11.01
N VAL A 53 21.77 -2.43 10.47
CA VAL A 53 21.18 -1.96 9.20
C VAL A 53 21.55 -2.88 8.03
N GLN A 54 22.80 -3.36 7.99
CA GLN A 54 23.26 -4.31 6.95
C GLN A 54 22.38 -5.57 6.83
N ARG A 55 21.75 -6.01 7.93
CA ARG A 55 20.82 -7.16 7.91
C ARG A 55 19.51 -6.86 7.19
N PHE A 56 19.22 -5.59 6.97
CA PHE A 56 17.99 -5.11 6.31
C PHE A 56 18.26 -4.54 4.91
N ALA A 57 19.50 -4.53 4.42
CA ALA A 57 19.90 -3.93 3.15
C ALA A 57 19.15 -4.50 1.93
N GLN A 58 18.64 -5.75 2.01
CA GLN A 58 17.93 -6.41 0.91
C GLN A 58 16.39 -6.19 0.96
N ARG A 59 15.92 -5.23 1.75
CA ARG A 59 14.48 -4.98 1.92
C ARG A 59 13.91 -3.90 0.98
N GLY A 60 14.70 -3.40 0.01
CA GLY A 60 14.26 -2.41 -0.97
C GLY A 60 14.25 -0.96 -0.48
N GLU A 61 14.49 -0.73 0.81
CA GLU A 61 14.52 0.60 1.40
C GLU A 61 15.89 1.26 1.29
N ASN A 62 15.93 2.59 1.29
CA ASN A 62 17.17 3.35 1.29
C ASN A 62 17.96 3.08 2.58
N LEU A 63 19.26 2.75 2.44
CA LEU A 63 20.14 2.47 3.57
C LEU A 63 20.32 3.69 4.49
N ASP A 64 20.28 4.90 3.95
CA ASP A 64 20.36 6.14 4.73
C ASP A 64 19.15 6.29 5.66
N ASP A 65 17.95 5.99 5.16
CA ASP A 65 16.72 6.04 5.96
C ASP A 65 16.73 4.98 7.05
N LEU A 66 17.13 3.75 6.71
CA LEU A 66 17.29 2.67 7.69
C LEU A 66 18.32 3.03 8.77
N PHE A 67 19.41 3.71 8.38
CA PHE A 67 20.44 4.15 9.32
C PHE A 67 19.91 5.24 10.25
N GLN A 68 19.21 6.25 9.73
CA GLN A 68 18.60 7.31 10.53
C GLN A 68 17.59 6.74 11.54
N VAL A 69 16.73 5.84 11.10
CA VAL A 69 15.76 5.14 11.98
C VAL A 69 16.48 4.27 13.01
N GLY A 70 17.55 3.59 12.61
CA GLY A 70 18.41 2.85 13.52
C GLY A 70 19.04 3.75 14.58
N CYS A 71 19.47 4.96 14.23
CA CYS A 71 19.99 5.97 15.17
C CYS A 71 18.92 6.41 16.17
N ILE A 72 17.64 6.57 15.74
CA ILE A 72 16.53 6.83 16.67
C ILE A 72 16.41 5.69 17.69
N GLY A 73 16.50 4.44 17.24
CA GLY A 73 16.51 3.26 18.12
C GLY A 73 17.68 3.25 19.11
N LEU A 74 18.88 3.64 18.65
CA LEU A 74 20.07 3.81 19.50
C LEU A 74 19.87 4.89 20.56
N ILE A 75 19.34 6.05 20.17
CA ILE A 75 19.08 7.17 21.10
C ILE A 75 18.10 6.73 22.19
N LYS A 76 16.99 6.10 21.81
CA LYS A 76 16.03 5.53 22.77
C LYS A 76 16.67 4.49 23.70
N ALA A 77 17.59 3.69 23.17
CA ALA A 77 18.31 2.72 23.99
C ALA A 77 19.25 3.40 24.99
N ILE A 78 19.94 4.47 24.61
CA ILE A 78 20.84 5.23 25.52
C ILE A 78 20.02 5.88 26.63
N ASP A 79 18.89 6.51 26.28
CA ASP A 79 18.05 7.24 27.23
C ASP A 79 17.35 6.32 28.25
N ASN A 80 17.08 5.05 27.87
CA ASN A 80 16.31 4.11 28.71
C ASN A 80 17.16 2.99 29.33
N PHE A 81 18.46 2.86 29.01
CA PHE A 81 19.30 1.81 29.55
C PHE A 81 19.73 2.10 30.98
N ASP A 82 19.48 1.19 31.91
CA ASP A 82 19.96 1.29 33.28
C ASP A 82 21.41 0.77 33.39
N PRO A 83 22.43 1.66 33.67
CA PRO A 83 23.83 1.27 33.81
C PRO A 83 24.12 0.33 34.98
N ALA A 84 23.19 0.23 35.95
CA ALA A 84 23.36 -0.68 37.11
C ALA A 84 23.12 -2.15 36.75
N GLN A 85 22.49 -2.43 35.60
CA GLN A 85 22.26 -3.81 35.19
C GLN A 85 23.54 -4.54 34.78
N PRO A 86 23.66 -5.84 35.10
CA PRO A 86 24.85 -6.64 34.80
C PRO A 86 24.88 -7.13 33.33
N VAL A 87 24.37 -6.34 32.39
CA VAL A 87 24.34 -6.67 30.96
C VAL A 87 25.10 -5.63 30.16
N ARG A 88 25.60 -6.02 28.98
CA ARG A 88 26.24 -5.08 28.06
C ARG A 88 25.21 -4.19 27.38
N PHE A 89 25.56 -2.93 27.17
CA PHE A 89 24.72 -2.00 26.45
C PHE A 89 24.24 -2.54 25.07
N SER A 90 25.12 -3.20 24.32
CA SER A 90 24.79 -3.78 23.02
C SER A 90 23.67 -4.83 23.09
N THR A 91 23.60 -5.59 24.19
CA THR A 91 22.52 -6.58 24.39
C THR A 91 21.14 -5.94 24.49
N TYR A 92 21.07 -4.75 25.07
CA TYR A 92 19.84 -3.95 25.14
C TYR A 92 19.62 -3.10 23.89
N GLY A 93 20.67 -2.47 23.35
CA GLY A 93 20.59 -1.54 22.22
C GLY A 93 20.20 -2.22 20.91
N VAL A 94 20.75 -3.41 20.60
CA VAL A 94 20.45 -4.10 19.33
C VAL A 94 18.96 -4.42 19.16
N PRO A 95 18.25 -5.01 20.13
CA PRO A 95 16.80 -5.19 20.03
C PRO A 95 16.02 -3.90 19.83
N MET A 96 16.42 -2.80 20.49
CA MET A 96 15.80 -1.49 20.33
C MET A 96 15.96 -0.93 18.91
N ILE A 97 17.18 -1.00 18.36
CA ILE A 97 17.48 -0.59 16.99
C ILE A 97 16.66 -1.43 15.99
N ILE A 98 16.67 -2.77 16.14
CA ILE A 98 15.89 -3.68 15.30
C ILE A 98 14.39 -3.38 15.40
N GLY A 99 13.90 -3.07 16.61
CA GLY A 99 12.50 -2.72 16.84
C GLY A 99 12.05 -1.51 16.06
N GLU A 100 12.84 -0.42 16.09
CA GLU A 100 12.55 0.81 15.33
C GLU A 100 12.63 0.57 13.81
N ILE A 101 13.65 -0.13 13.33
CA ILE A 101 13.78 -0.46 11.90
C ILE A 101 12.58 -1.31 11.42
N ARG A 102 12.19 -2.34 12.17
CA ARG A 102 11.02 -3.16 11.83
C ARG A 102 9.71 -2.37 11.86
N ARG A 103 9.61 -1.41 12.79
CA ARG A 103 8.46 -0.52 12.86
C ARG A 103 8.39 0.37 11.63
N PHE A 104 9.51 1.00 11.25
CA PHE A 104 9.62 1.81 10.04
C PHE A 104 9.26 1.00 8.80
N LEU A 105 9.88 -0.15 8.56
CA LEU A 105 9.59 -1.03 7.42
C LEU A 105 8.10 -1.45 7.34
N ARG A 106 7.44 -1.57 8.49
CA ARG A 106 6.02 -1.88 8.53
C ARG A 106 5.15 -0.67 8.18
N ASP A 107 5.53 0.51 8.66
CA ASP A 107 4.70 1.71 8.59
C ASP A 107 4.99 2.54 7.31
N ASN A 108 6.15 2.31 6.63
CA ASN A 108 6.60 3.01 5.41
C ASN A 108 6.10 2.38 4.09
N ASN A 109 5.03 1.61 4.10
CA ASN A 109 4.46 1.10 2.85
C ASN A 109 3.60 2.17 2.17
N ALA A 110 3.62 2.20 0.82
CA ALA A 110 2.80 3.08 0.00
C ALA A 110 1.30 2.98 0.31
N LEU A 111 0.83 1.77 0.67
CA LEU A 111 -0.54 1.53 1.12
C LEU A 111 -0.57 1.13 2.59
N ARG A 112 -1.47 1.78 3.36
CA ARG A 112 -1.68 1.45 4.77
C ARG A 112 -2.52 0.19 4.92
N VAL A 113 -1.86 -0.93 5.25
CA VAL A 113 -2.53 -2.21 5.55
C VAL A 113 -2.63 -2.42 7.06
N SER A 114 -3.80 -2.88 7.55
CA SER A 114 -4.00 -3.18 8.97
C SER A 114 -3.05 -4.30 9.45
N ARG A 115 -2.72 -4.27 10.75
CA ARG A 115 -1.82 -5.30 11.34
C ARG A 115 -2.38 -6.70 11.17
N THR A 116 -3.66 -6.89 11.47
CA THR A 116 -4.35 -8.18 11.37
C THR A 116 -4.26 -8.74 9.94
N LEU A 117 -4.52 -7.89 8.94
CA LEU A 117 -4.50 -8.31 7.54
C LEU A 117 -3.09 -8.69 7.08
N ARG A 118 -2.07 -7.94 7.55
CA ARG A 118 -0.65 -8.24 7.28
C ARG A 118 -0.19 -9.53 7.96
N ASP A 119 -0.60 -9.77 9.21
CA ASP A 119 -0.28 -11.01 9.92
C ASP A 119 -0.95 -12.21 9.24
N THR A 120 -2.17 -12.04 8.74
CA THR A 120 -2.88 -13.04 7.93
C THR A 120 -2.14 -13.33 6.63
N ALA A 121 -1.71 -12.28 5.91
CA ALA A 121 -0.91 -12.42 4.69
C ALA A 121 0.40 -13.16 4.95
N TYR A 122 1.12 -12.79 6.01
CA TYR A 122 2.37 -13.45 6.39
C TYR A 122 2.17 -14.96 6.66
N ARG A 123 1.12 -15.33 7.41
CA ARG A 123 0.77 -16.74 7.65
C ARG A 123 0.44 -17.47 6.35
N ALA A 124 -0.32 -16.83 5.46
CA ALA A 124 -0.67 -17.39 4.16
C ALA A 124 0.57 -17.59 3.28
N MET A 125 1.50 -16.62 3.24
CA MET A 125 2.76 -16.72 2.48
C MET A 125 3.66 -17.83 3.02
N GLN A 126 3.78 -17.98 4.34
CA GLN A 126 4.54 -19.08 4.94
C GLN A 126 3.92 -20.45 4.60
N ALA A 127 2.60 -20.56 4.67
CA ALA A 127 1.89 -21.78 4.30
C ALA A 127 2.10 -22.12 2.82
N ARG A 128 2.03 -21.11 1.92
CA ARG A 128 2.32 -21.24 0.49
C ARG A 128 3.72 -21.79 0.26
N GLU A 129 4.74 -21.16 0.84
CA GLU A 129 6.14 -21.58 0.69
C GLU A 129 6.39 -23.01 1.19
N ALA A 130 5.80 -23.38 2.33
CA ALA A 130 5.91 -24.72 2.89
C ALA A 130 5.23 -25.78 2.01
N LEU A 131 4.05 -25.47 1.47
CA LEU A 131 3.33 -26.35 0.55
C LEU A 131 4.04 -26.49 -0.79
N GLU A 132 4.57 -25.41 -1.34
CA GLU A 132 5.31 -25.41 -2.60
C GLU A 132 6.53 -26.33 -2.52
N LYS A 133 7.31 -26.24 -1.42
CA LYS A 133 8.43 -27.16 -1.15
C LYS A 133 7.99 -28.62 -1.02
N LYS A 134 6.79 -28.86 -0.46
CA LYS A 134 6.27 -30.22 -0.23
C LYS A 134 5.64 -30.83 -1.48
N LEU A 135 4.92 -30.03 -2.25
CA LEU A 135 4.13 -30.51 -3.41
C LEU A 135 4.93 -30.46 -4.72
N GLY A 136 6.01 -29.67 -4.81
CA GLY A 136 6.78 -29.42 -6.04
C GLY A 136 5.99 -28.68 -7.11
N ARG A 137 4.84 -28.08 -6.76
CA ARG A 137 4.00 -27.24 -7.61
C ARG A 137 3.43 -26.07 -6.81
N GLU A 138 2.91 -25.08 -7.51
CA GLU A 138 2.19 -23.98 -6.86
C GLU A 138 0.90 -24.51 -6.17
N PRO A 139 0.71 -24.22 -4.87
CA PRO A 139 -0.48 -24.63 -4.14
C PRO A 139 -1.70 -23.77 -4.51
N THR A 140 -2.88 -24.38 -4.48
CA THR A 140 -4.15 -23.66 -4.68
C THR A 140 -4.52 -22.81 -3.46
N MET A 141 -5.39 -21.82 -3.64
CA MET A 141 -5.87 -20.97 -2.52
C MET A 141 -6.56 -21.78 -1.42
N ASP A 142 -7.23 -22.87 -1.78
CA ASP A 142 -7.89 -23.75 -0.79
C ASP A 142 -6.88 -24.54 0.02
N GLU A 143 -5.79 -25.01 -0.61
CA GLU A 143 -4.69 -25.68 0.08
C GLU A 143 -3.96 -24.74 1.04
N ILE A 144 -3.71 -23.49 0.62
CA ILE A 144 -3.10 -22.46 1.46
C ILE A 144 -4.01 -22.14 2.65
N ALA A 145 -5.29 -21.94 2.42
CA ALA A 145 -6.28 -21.64 3.45
C ALA A 145 -6.36 -22.77 4.51
N ALA A 146 -6.42 -24.02 4.06
CA ALA A 146 -6.42 -25.18 4.92
C ALA A 146 -5.12 -25.29 5.76
N ALA A 147 -3.95 -25.09 5.14
CA ALA A 147 -2.66 -25.15 5.81
C ALA A 147 -2.45 -24.01 6.81
N ALA A 148 -2.91 -22.79 6.49
CA ALA A 148 -2.84 -21.62 7.36
C ALA A 148 -3.91 -21.63 8.47
N GLY A 149 -4.94 -22.50 8.39
CA GLY A 149 -6.09 -22.50 9.30
C GLY A 149 -6.94 -21.23 9.19
N LEU A 150 -7.15 -20.73 7.97
CA LEU A 150 -7.86 -19.50 7.64
C LEU A 150 -8.97 -19.77 6.63
N ALA A 151 -9.98 -18.90 6.55
CA ALA A 151 -10.97 -18.97 5.50
C ALA A 151 -10.34 -18.53 4.15
N ARG A 152 -10.74 -19.17 3.03
CA ARG A 152 -10.25 -18.81 1.68
C ARG A 152 -10.38 -17.32 1.39
N ARG A 153 -11.54 -16.72 1.74
CA ARG A 153 -11.79 -15.28 1.55
C ARG A 153 -10.77 -14.41 2.28
N GLU A 154 -10.39 -14.80 3.51
CA GLU A 154 -9.40 -14.06 4.31
C GLU A 154 -8.00 -14.15 3.69
N VAL A 155 -7.62 -15.34 3.19
CA VAL A 155 -6.33 -15.55 2.49
C VAL A 155 -6.27 -14.69 1.23
N THR A 156 -7.31 -14.72 0.38
CA THR A 156 -7.36 -13.93 -0.86
C THR A 156 -7.24 -12.45 -0.55
N ALA A 157 -8.09 -11.92 0.33
CA ALA A 157 -8.07 -10.50 0.70
C ALA A 157 -6.73 -10.07 1.32
N ALA A 158 -6.11 -10.94 2.13
CA ALA A 158 -4.82 -10.65 2.75
C ALA A 158 -3.68 -10.62 1.73
N LEU A 159 -3.62 -11.58 0.81
CA LEU A 159 -2.59 -11.61 -0.23
C LEU A 159 -2.72 -10.45 -1.21
N GLU A 160 -3.94 -10.08 -1.61
CA GLU A 160 -4.20 -8.92 -2.46
C GLU A 160 -3.79 -7.60 -1.78
N SER A 161 -3.95 -7.50 -0.45
CA SER A 161 -3.65 -6.27 0.29
C SER A 161 -2.15 -5.95 0.44
N VAL A 162 -1.27 -6.93 0.26
CA VAL A 162 0.20 -6.76 0.40
C VAL A 162 0.93 -6.68 -0.93
N VAL A 163 0.19 -6.62 -2.05
CA VAL A 163 0.78 -6.38 -3.38
C VAL A 163 1.34 -4.96 -3.42
N GLU A 164 2.59 -4.83 -3.83
CA GLU A 164 3.23 -3.53 -3.99
C GLU A 164 2.61 -2.80 -5.20
N PRO A 165 2.29 -1.49 -5.06
CA PRO A 165 1.82 -0.69 -6.18
C PRO A 165 2.91 -0.57 -7.26
N LEU A 166 2.53 -0.71 -8.51
CA LEU A 166 3.38 -0.41 -9.65
C LEU A 166 3.45 1.11 -9.87
N SER A 167 4.63 1.62 -10.23
CA SER A 167 4.77 3.02 -10.65
C SER A 167 4.09 3.22 -11.99
N LEU A 168 3.32 4.30 -12.14
CA LEU A 168 2.75 4.69 -13.43
C LEU A 168 3.84 5.09 -14.44
N ASP A 169 4.99 5.57 -13.94
CA ASP A 169 6.15 5.94 -14.74
C ASP A 169 7.10 4.75 -15.01
N GLU A 170 6.70 3.52 -14.65
CA GLU A 170 7.49 2.34 -14.96
C GLU A 170 7.40 2.03 -16.45
N PRO A 171 8.56 1.90 -17.17
CA PRO A 171 8.55 1.58 -18.59
C PRO A 171 8.13 0.11 -18.79
N VAL A 172 7.07 -0.10 -19.55
CA VAL A 172 6.58 -1.44 -19.93
C VAL A 172 7.39 -1.99 -21.10
N TYR A 173 7.85 -1.11 -21.99
CA TYR A 173 8.60 -1.46 -23.17
C TYR A 173 9.66 -0.41 -23.52
N THR A 174 10.91 -0.86 -23.75
CA THR A 174 12.07 0.00 -24.03
C THR A 174 12.91 -0.54 -25.21
N ASP A 175 12.30 -0.86 -26.35
CA ASP A 175 13.05 -1.41 -27.48
C ASP A 175 13.31 -0.33 -28.56
N GLY A 176 14.35 0.47 -28.35
CA GLY A 176 14.96 1.36 -29.35
C GLY A 176 14.13 2.53 -29.89
N GLY A 177 12.92 2.77 -29.35
CA GLY A 177 12.02 3.88 -29.67
C GLY A 177 11.60 4.67 -28.43
N ASP A 178 10.52 5.43 -28.53
CA ASP A 178 9.92 6.09 -27.37
C ASP A 178 9.46 5.06 -26.34
N ALA A 179 9.86 5.23 -25.08
CA ALA A 179 9.49 4.31 -24.01
C ALA A 179 7.98 4.38 -23.77
N MET A 180 7.32 3.23 -23.73
CA MET A 180 5.91 3.12 -23.34
C MET A 180 5.83 2.89 -21.83
N TYR A 181 5.07 3.70 -21.12
CA TYR A 181 4.91 3.64 -19.67
C TYR A 181 3.59 2.98 -19.27
N VAL A 182 3.49 2.56 -17.99
CA VAL A 182 2.24 1.97 -17.45
C VAL A 182 1.08 2.96 -17.58
N ILE A 183 1.32 4.26 -17.40
CA ILE A 183 0.29 5.31 -17.53
C ILE A 183 -0.36 5.33 -18.92
N ASP A 184 0.41 5.02 -19.97
CA ASP A 184 -0.09 5.01 -21.35
C ASP A 184 -1.09 3.88 -21.60
N GLN A 185 -1.10 2.85 -20.73
CA GLN A 185 -2.02 1.71 -20.80
C GLN A 185 -3.27 1.88 -19.94
N VAL A 186 -3.29 2.89 -19.07
CA VAL A 186 -4.45 3.17 -18.21
C VAL A 186 -5.52 3.86 -19.04
N ARG A 187 -6.66 3.18 -19.26
CA ARG A 187 -7.81 3.76 -19.95
C ARG A 187 -8.45 4.85 -19.10
N ASP A 188 -8.77 5.96 -19.72
CA ASP A 188 -9.69 6.94 -19.15
C ASP A 188 -11.11 6.34 -19.13
N PRO A 189 -11.76 6.21 -17.95
CA PRO A 189 -13.14 5.75 -17.86
C PRO A 189 -14.13 6.72 -18.55
N ASP A 190 -13.79 8.00 -18.64
CA ASP A 190 -14.56 9.01 -19.36
C ASP A 190 -14.06 9.16 -20.80
N SER A 191 -14.03 8.05 -21.55
CA SER A 191 -13.62 8.07 -22.96
C SER A 191 -14.46 9.06 -23.76
N GLU A 192 -13.87 9.63 -24.83
CA GLU A 192 -14.52 10.57 -25.74
C GLU A 192 -15.85 10.00 -26.29
N GLU A 193 -15.92 8.67 -26.52
CA GLU A 193 -17.15 7.96 -26.90
C GLU A 193 -18.24 8.02 -25.82
N SER A 194 -17.89 7.89 -24.56
CA SER A 194 -18.82 7.99 -23.41
C SER A 194 -19.40 9.40 -23.31
N TRP A 195 -18.57 10.42 -23.52
CA TRP A 195 -18.97 11.82 -23.47
C TRP A 195 -19.86 12.18 -24.65
N ILE A 196 -19.52 11.75 -25.88
CA ILE A 196 -20.32 11.93 -27.08
C ILE A 196 -21.67 11.23 -26.92
N SER A 197 -21.69 9.96 -26.47
CA SER A 197 -22.93 9.23 -26.20
C SER A 197 -23.78 9.92 -25.13
N GLY A 198 -23.18 10.53 -24.12
CA GLY A 198 -23.88 11.32 -23.11
C GLY A 198 -24.52 12.59 -23.66
N LEU A 199 -23.86 13.28 -24.61
CA LEU A 199 -24.39 14.44 -25.30
C LEU A 199 -25.56 14.04 -26.24
N GLN A 200 -25.38 13.02 -27.09
CA GLN A 200 -26.40 12.48 -27.97
C GLN A 200 -27.64 12.06 -27.17
N PHE A 201 -27.47 11.39 -26.06
CA PHE A 201 -28.57 11.02 -25.17
C PHE A 201 -29.34 12.26 -24.67
N ARG A 202 -28.64 13.33 -24.24
CA ARG A 202 -29.27 14.57 -23.78
C ARG A 202 -30.02 15.26 -24.89
N ASP A 203 -29.46 15.30 -26.09
CA ASP A 203 -30.10 15.95 -27.26
C ASP A 203 -31.34 15.16 -27.69
N THR A 204 -31.26 13.82 -27.74
CA THR A 204 -32.42 12.96 -28.04
C THR A 204 -33.52 13.14 -26.98
N VAL A 205 -33.17 13.15 -25.69
CA VAL A 205 -34.13 13.43 -24.61
C VAL A 205 -34.71 14.84 -24.77
N ALA A 206 -33.92 15.84 -25.17
CA ALA A 206 -34.41 17.21 -25.37
C ALA A 206 -35.42 17.31 -26.54
N ALA A 207 -35.25 16.49 -27.58
CA ALA A 207 -36.16 16.45 -28.75
C ALA A 207 -37.49 15.75 -28.46
N LEU A 208 -37.58 14.89 -27.44
CA LEU A 208 -38.86 14.24 -27.08
C LEU A 208 -39.93 15.25 -26.65
N SER A 209 -41.18 14.95 -26.99
CA SER A 209 -42.33 15.75 -26.53
C SER A 209 -42.48 15.68 -24.99
N PRO A 210 -43.13 16.65 -24.33
CA PRO A 210 -43.34 16.64 -22.88
C PRO A 210 -44.04 15.37 -22.37
N ARG A 211 -44.93 14.79 -23.19
CA ARG A 211 -45.61 13.52 -22.85
C ARG A 211 -44.68 12.32 -22.93
N GLU A 212 -43.88 12.23 -23.96
CA GLU A 212 -42.87 11.16 -24.11
C GLU A 212 -41.84 11.23 -22.99
N LYS A 213 -41.29 12.42 -22.68
CA LYS A 213 -40.39 12.62 -21.53
C LYS A 213 -40.99 12.10 -20.23
N ARG A 214 -42.28 12.43 -19.97
CA ARG A 214 -42.95 11.97 -18.75
C ARG A 214 -43.14 10.45 -18.71
N ILE A 215 -43.46 9.83 -19.84
CA ILE A 215 -43.58 8.37 -19.96
C ILE A 215 -42.22 7.72 -19.71
N MET A 216 -41.15 8.20 -20.34
CA MET A 216 -39.81 7.67 -20.18
C MET A 216 -39.30 7.81 -18.72
N GLU A 217 -39.55 8.96 -18.08
CA GLU A 217 -39.24 9.17 -16.65
C GLU A 217 -39.93 8.12 -15.76
N LEU A 218 -41.25 7.97 -15.93
CA LEU A 218 -42.03 7.05 -15.11
C LEU A 218 -41.65 5.58 -15.33
N ARG A 219 -41.37 5.21 -16.57
CA ARG A 219 -40.97 3.86 -16.95
C ARG A 219 -39.57 3.49 -16.46
N TYR A 220 -38.57 4.32 -16.81
CA TYR A 220 -37.16 3.96 -16.65
C TYR A 220 -36.48 4.52 -15.39
N LEU A 221 -36.91 5.68 -14.90
CA LEU A 221 -36.37 6.23 -13.65
C LEU A 221 -37.20 5.84 -12.42
N ARG A 222 -38.55 5.71 -12.59
CA ARG A 222 -39.44 5.34 -11.48
C ARG A 222 -39.85 3.85 -11.48
N GLY A 223 -39.47 3.07 -12.48
CA GLY A 223 -39.74 1.63 -12.58
C GLY A 223 -41.21 1.23 -12.70
N LYS A 224 -42.11 2.16 -13.14
CA LYS A 224 -43.55 1.89 -13.26
C LYS A 224 -43.87 1.02 -14.47
N THR A 225 -44.91 0.19 -14.35
CA THR A 225 -45.45 -0.59 -15.46
C THR A 225 -46.22 0.31 -16.46
N GLN A 226 -46.42 -0.14 -17.71
CA GLN A 226 -47.19 0.62 -18.70
C GLN A 226 -48.63 0.90 -18.23
N MET A 227 -49.23 -0.02 -17.46
CA MET A 227 -50.57 0.16 -16.91
C MET A 227 -50.61 1.27 -15.83
N GLU A 228 -49.67 1.30 -14.93
CA GLU A 228 -49.57 2.34 -13.91
C GLU A 228 -49.30 3.72 -14.52
N VAL A 229 -48.45 3.78 -15.55
CA VAL A 229 -48.20 5.02 -16.31
C VAL A 229 -49.45 5.47 -17.02
N ALA A 230 -50.21 4.55 -17.64
CA ALA A 230 -51.47 4.85 -18.30
C ALA A 230 -52.49 5.48 -17.34
N GLN A 231 -52.62 4.93 -16.14
CA GLN A 231 -53.50 5.48 -15.10
C GLN A 231 -53.05 6.86 -14.62
N GLU A 232 -51.71 7.08 -14.41
CA GLU A 232 -51.20 8.36 -13.93
C GLU A 232 -51.32 9.49 -14.94
N ILE A 233 -51.09 9.20 -16.25
CA ILE A 233 -51.14 10.20 -17.32
C ILE A 233 -52.55 10.37 -17.91
N GLY A 234 -53.47 9.45 -17.61
CA GLY A 234 -54.86 9.49 -18.09
C GLY A 234 -55.03 9.09 -19.56
N ILE A 235 -54.24 8.12 -20.05
CA ILE A 235 -54.32 7.62 -21.45
C ILE A 235 -54.41 6.07 -21.44
N SER A 236 -54.72 5.46 -22.59
CA SER A 236 -54.75 3.99 -22.65
C SER A 236 -53.36 3.36 -22.63
N GLN A 237 -53.24 2.14 -22.10
CA GLN A 237 -51.99 1.39 -22.10
C GLN A 237 -51.41 1.22 -23.52
N ALA A 238 -52.26 1.01 -24.51
CA ALA A 238 -51.85 0.91 -25.91
C ALA A 238 -51.21 2.22 -26.43
N GLN A 239 -51.68 3.40 -25.97
CA GLN A 239 -51.08 4.69 -26.30
C GLN A 239 -49.74 4.86 -25.60
N VAL A 240 -49.60 4.47 -24.33
CA VAL A 240 -48.30 4.45 -23.61
C VAL A 240 -47.29 3.62 -24.37
N SER A 241 -47.67 2.38 -24.77
CA SER A 241 -46.78 1.47 -25.50
C SER A 241 -46.33 2.04 -26.85
N ARG A 242 -47.23 2.72 -27.60
CA ARG A 242 -46.87 3.38 -28.88
C ARG A 242 -45.89 4.54 -28.67
N LEU A 243 -46.17 5.42 -27.70
CA LEU A 243 -45.32 6.57 -27.39
C LEU A 243 -43.96 6.14 -26.85
N GLU A 244 -43.93 5.13 -25.98
CA GLU A 244 -42.67 4.54 -25.48
C GLU A 244 -41.83 3.96 -26.63
N LYS A 245 -42.45 3.18 -27.53
CA LYS A 245 -41.77 2.63 -28.71
C LYS A 245 -41.28 3.71 -29.67
N GLY A 246 -42.07 4.77 -29.90
CA GLY A 246 -41.66 5.90 -30.72
C GLY A 246 -40.49 6.66 -30.13
N ALA A 247 -40.51 6.90 -28.81
CA ALA A 247 -39.39 7.53 -28.10
C ALA A 247 -38.12 6.68 -28.21
N LEU A 248 -38.21 5.37 -27.97
CA LEU A 248 -37.06 4.46 -28.05
C LEU A 248 -36.46 4.38 -29.47
N GLN A 249 -37.27 4.47 -30.50
CA GLN A 249 -36.79 4.50 -31.88
C GLN A 249 -35.89 5.72 -32.17
N GLN A 250 -36.12 6.87 -31.54
CA GLN A 250 -35.27 8.06 -31.71
C GLN A 250 -33.87 7.82 -31.16
N PHE A 251 -33.73 7.03 -30.09
CA PHE A 251 -32.40 6.64 -29.53
C PHE A 251 -31.64 5.64 -30.41
N HIS A 252 -32.33 4.88 -31.27
CA HIS A 252 -31.70 3.91 -32.17
C HIS A 252 -31.35 4.45 -33.54
N THR A 253 -31.86 5.62 -33.93
CA THR A 253 -31.68 6.17 -35.30
C THR A 253 -30.44 7.06 -35.38
N GLU A 254 -29.86 7.46 -34.24
CA GLU A 254 -28.71 8.37 -34.16
C GLU A 254 -27.41 7.66 -33.71
N GLY A 255 -27.38 6.31 -33.70
CA GLY A 255 -26.23 5.48 -33.33
C GLY A 255 -25.51 4.85 -34.51
#